data_95ada97965ba051c94949efa9437dc38
#
_entry.id   95ada97965ba051c94949efa9437dc38
#
_cell.length_a   1.000
_cell.length_b   1.000
_cell.length_c   1.000
_cell.angle_alpha   90.00
_cell.angle_beta   90.00
_cell.angle_gamma   90.00
#
_symmetry.space_group_name_H-M   'P 1'
#
loop_
_entity.id
_entity.type
_entity.pdbx_description
1 polymer ?
#
loop_
_entity_poly.entity_id
_entity_poly.type
_entity_poly.pdbx_seq_one_letter_code
_entity_poly.pdbx_strand_id
1 'polypeptide(L)'
;SVGKIMPPGKGRKLLAAQLVIDESSAMAQAQPTLREAQEAFWTTGLSVFVFWNLGTLIGVLVGGIIGDPMVWGLDAAFPAAFFALLLPHLNKREKRRSAFIGAAIAMVAIPVLPSGLPVVLAGFGAVVGARARTKRQGQN
;
A
#
# COMPACT_ATOMS: atom_id res chain seq x y z
N SER A 1 -12.00 13.61 -5.07
CA SER A 1 -11.36 12.77 -6.08
C SER A 1 -10.13 13.50 -6.63
N VAL A 2 -9.02 12.80 -6.75
CA VAL A 2 -7.71 13.33 -7.20
C VAL A 2 -7.80 14.03 -8.56
N GLY A 3 -8.75 13.67 -9.41
CA GLY A 3 -8.97 14.32 -10.71
C GLY A 3 -9.28 15.81 -10.66
N LYS A 4 -9.86 16.33 -9.57
CA LYS A 4 -10.11 17.76 -9.37
C LYS A 4 -8.86 18.55 -8.96
N ILE A 5 -7.84 17.84 -8.48
CA ILE A 5 -6.57 18.42 -8.00
C ILE A 5 -5.58 18.55 -9.15
N MET A 6 -5.78 17.80 -10.25
CA MET A 6 -4.85 17.79 -11.37
C MET A 6 -4.87 19.10 -12.16
N PRO A 7 -3.71 19.71 -12.43
CA PRO A 7 -3.62 20.95 -13.20
C PRO A 7 -4.02 20.72 -14.68
N PRO A 8 -4.50 21.75 -15.38
CA PRO A 8 -4.77 21.70 -16.81
C PRO A 8 -3.47 21.49 -17.61
N GLY A 9 -3.56 20.72 -18.71
CA GLY A 9 -2.42 20.45 -19.61
C GLY A 9 -2.01 18.97 -19.62
N LYS A 10 -1.81 18.41 -20.83
CA LYS A 10 -1.50 16.98 -21.02
C LYS A 10 -0.19 16.56 -20.33
N GLY A 11 0.88 17.35 -20.45
CA GLY A 11 2.16 17.06 -19.84
C GLY A 11 2.12 17.07 -18.30
N ARG A 12 1.43 18.06 -17.70
CA ARG A 12 1.24 18.13 -16.24
C ARG A 12 0.40 16.98 -15.71
N LYS A 13 -0.59 16.53 -16.47
CA LYS A 13 -1.39 15.35 -16.11
C LYS A 13 -0.57 14.06 -16.13
N LEU A 14 0.35 13.91 -17.09
CA LEU A 14 1.25 12.76 -17.15
C LEU A 14 2.21 12.75 -15.96
N LEU A 15 2.81 13.91 -15.62
CA LEU A 15 3.66 14.03 -14.42
C LEU A 15 2.85 13.76 -13.15
N ALA A 16 1.65 14.33 -13.03
CA ALA A 16 0.78 14.06 -11.89
C ALA A 16 0.43 12.57 -11.78
N ALA A 17 0.15 11.89 -12.91
CA ALA A 17 -0.16 10.46 -12.92
C ALA A 17 0.99 9.60 -12.38
N GLN A 18 2.24 10.01 -12.63
CA GLN A 18 3.44 9.36 -12.08
C GLN A 18 3.58 9.51 -10.56
N LEU A 19 2.99 10.57 -10.01
CA LEU A 19 3.06 10.91 -8.58
C LEU A 19 1.79 10.51 -7.80
N VAL A 20 0.81 9.87 -8.46
CA VAL A 20 -0.39 9.34 -7.78
C VAL A 20 -0.02 8.07 -7.06
N ILE A 21 0.23 8.21 -5.77
CA ILE A 21 0.45 7.12 -4.83
C ILE A 21 -0.51 7.29 -3.65
N ASP A 22 -0.59 6.30 -2.79
CA ASP A 22 -1.53 6.34 -1.65
C ASP A 22 -1.21 7.51 -0.70
N GLU A 23 0.06 7.79 -0.45
CA GLU A 23 0.52 8.88 0.42
C GLU A 23 0.18 10.25 -0.15
N SER A 24 0.49 10.51 -1.42
CA SER A 24 0.17 11.79 -2.05
C SER A 24 -1.34 12.03 -2.14
N SER A 25 -2.09 10.97 -2.40
CA SER A 25 -3.55 11.01 -2.46
C SER A 25 -4.18 11.22 -1.09
N ALA A 26 -3.68 10.56 -0.05
CA ALA A 26 -4.16 10.72 1.32
C ALA A 26 -3.86 12.13 1.86
N MET A 27 -2.63 12.62 1.67
CA MET A 27 -2.23 13.97 2.10
C MET A 27 -3.05 15.06 1.41
N ALA A 28 -3.31 14.92 0.11
CA ALA A 28 -4.15 15.86 -0.63
C ALA A 28 -5.61 15.85 -0.14
N GLN A 29 -6.17 14.68 0.15
CA GLN A 29 -7.56 14.55 0.62
C GLN A 29 -7.77 15.05 2.06
N ALA A 30 -6.71 15.14 2.85
CA ALA A 30 -6.76 15.64 4.22
C ALA A 30 -6.83 17.18 4.28
N GLN A 31 -6.58 17.89 3.16
CA GLN A 31 -6.53 19.34 3.15
C GLN A 31 -7.91 19.97 2.98
N PRO A 32 -8.19 21.10 3.66
CA PRO A 32 -9.48 21.77 3.60
C PRO A 32 -9.74 22.53 2.31
N THR A 33 -8.69 23.02 1.65
CA THR A 33 -8.81 23.81 0.42
C THR A 33 -8.18 23.13 -0.78
N LEU A 34 -8.65 23.46 -1.99
CA LEU A 34 -8.13 22.91 -3.24
C LEU A 34 -6.65 23.27 -3.44
N ARG A 35 -6.25 24.46 -3.06
CA ARG A 35 -4.87 24.94 -3.18
C ARG A 35 -3.93 24.14 -2.28
N GLU A 36 -4.27 24.00 -1.02
CA GLU A 36 -3.50 23.18 -0.06
C GLU A 36 -3.45 21.73 -0.48
N ALA A 37 -4.58 21.18 -1.01
CA ALA A 37 -4.61 19.84 -1.55
C ALA A 37 -3.65 19.65 -2.73
N GLN A 38 -3.53 20.65 -3.62
CA GLN A 38 -2.56 20.62 -4.71
C GLN A 38 -1.12 20.69 -4.18
N GLU A 39 -0.84 21.61 -3.27
CA GLU A 39 0.49 21.75 -2.66
C GLU A 39 0.90 20.46 -1.92
N ALA A 40 0.01 19.88 -1.12
CA ALA A 40 0.24 18.62 -0.42
C ALA A 40 0.49 17.46 -1.39
N PHE A 41 -0.30 17.36 -2.47
CA PHE A 41 -0.12 16.34 -3.49
C PHE A 41 1.27 16.39 -4.14
N TRP A 42 1.65 17.57 -4.62
CA TRP A 42 2.92 17.74 -5.32
C TRP A 42 4.11 17.56 -4.38
N THR A 43 4.07 18.16 -3.20
CA THR A 43 5.16 18.06 -2.22
C THR A 43 5.36 16.62 -1.78
N THR A 44 4.29 15.93 -1.41
CA THR A 44 4.38 14.52 -0.98
C THR A 44 4.83 13.61 -2.13
N GLY A 45 4.19 13.74 -3.29
CA GLY A 45 4.52 12.90 -4.44
C GLY A 45 5.96 13.07 -4.92
N LEU A 46 6.43 14.30 -5.03
CA LEU A 46 7.82 14.60 -5.40
C LEU A 46 8.81 14.12 -4.34
N SER A 47 8.52 14.34 -3.07
CA SER A 47 9.39 13.88 -1.97
C SER A 47 9.55 12.37 -2.01
N VAL A 48 8.43 11.62 -2.07
CA VAL A 48 8.49 10.16 -2.15
C VAL A 48 9.23 9.71 -3.39
N PHE A 49 8.96 10.30 -4.55
CA PHE A 49 9.66 9.97 -5.79
C PHE A 49 11.18 10.18 -5.68
N VAL A 50 11.61 11.32 -5.18
CA VAL A 50 13.05 11.63 -5.02
C VAL A 50 13.71 10.69 -4.02
N PHE A 51 13.13 10.54 -2.82
CA PHE A 51 13.71 9.69 -1.79
C PHE A 51 13.72 8.22 -2.17
N TRP A 52 12.69 7.74 -2.88
CA TRP A 52 12.65 6.38 -3.39
C TRP A 52 13.75 6.11 -4.41
N ASN A 53 13.92 7.02 -5.37
CA ASN A 53 14.98 6.87 -6.38
C ASN A 53 16.39 7.01 -5.77
N LEU A 54 16.59 7.94 -4.84
CA LEU A 54 17.85 8.04 -4.11
C LEU A 54 18.14 6.80 -3.29
N GLY A 55 17.17 6.28 -2.57
CA GLY A 55 17.30 5.04 -1.80
C GLY A 55 17.64 3.84 -2.69
N THR A 56 16.98 3.75 -3.85
CA THR A 56 17.28 2.71 -4.84
C THR A 56 18.70 2.86 -5.40
N LEU A 57 19.11 4.06 -5.75
CA LEU A 57 20.47 4.33 -6.25
C LEU A 57 21.53 3.97 -5.20
N ILE A 58 21.33 4.42 -3.97
CA ILE A 58 22.23 4.06 -2.85
C ILE A 58 22.24 2.54 -2.66
N GLY A 59 21.08 1.88 -2.68
CA GLY A 59 20.98 0.43 -2.55
C GLY A 59 21.74 -0.32 -3.63
N VAL A 60 21.69 0.15 -4.89
CA VAL A 60 22.45 -0.43 -6.00
C VAL A 60 23.95 -0.24 -5.83
N LEU A 61 24.39 0.96 -5.42
CA LEU A 61 25.80 1.28 -5.25
C LEU A 61 26.44 0.54 -4.07
N VAL A 62 25.68 0.42 -2.98
CA VAL A 62 26.18 -0.17 -1.71
C VAL A 62 25.87 -1.68 -1.63
N GLY A 63 24.87 -2.15 -2.35
CA GLY A 63 24.44 -3.55 -2.31
C GLY A 63 25.52 -4.56 -2.66
N GLY A 64 26.41 -4.22 -3.59
CA GLY A 64 27.58 -5.03 -3.93
C GLY A 64 28.63 -5.13 -2.81
N ILE A 65 28.62 -4.20 -1.86
CA ILE A 65 29.56 -4.13 -0.73
C ILE A 65 28.99 -4.83 0.51
N ILE A 66 27.68 -4.73 0.69
CA ILE A 66 26.96 -5.27 1.86
C ILE A 66 26.93 -6.80 1.85
N GLY A 67 27.06 -7.45 0.69
CA GLY A 67 26.93 -8.88 0.55
C GLY A 67 25.49 -9.37 0.64
N ASP A 68 25.23 -10.49 1.32
CA ASP A 68 23.89 -11.07 1.41
C ASP A 68 22.98 -10.22 2.30
N PRO A 69 21.89 -9.65 1.74
CA PRO A 69 20.93 -8.84 2.48
C PRO A 69 20.24 -9.59 3.63
N MET A 70 20.15 -10.92 3.56
CA MET A 70 19.51 -11.74 4.59
C MET A 70 20.31 -11.74 5.90
N VAL A 71 21.64 -11.61 5.84
CA VAL A 71 22.49 -11.52 7.03
C VAL A 71 22.15 -10.27 7.86
N TRP A 72 21.68 -9.23 7.20
CA TRP A 72 21.30 -7.96 7.85
C TRP A 72 19.79 -7.90 8.20
N GLY A 73 19.04 -8.96 7.93
CA GLY A 73 17.61 -8.99 8.17
C GLY A 73 16.79 -8.04 7.29
N LEU A 74 17.36 -7.59 6.17
CA LEU A 74 16.68 -6.67 5.23
C LEU A 74 15.49 -7.32 4.52
N ASP A 75 15.49 -8.64 4.42
CA ASP A 75 14.37 -9.45 3.93
C ASP A 75 13.12 -9.33 4.83
N ALA A 76 13.32 -9.11 6.14
CA ALA A 76 12.22 -8.90 7.08
C ALA A 76 11.66 -7.46 7.07
N ALA A 77 12.35 -6.49 6.46
CA ALA A 77 11.95 -5.09 6.50
C ALA A 77 10.58 -4.84 5.82
N PHE A 78 10.34 -5.43 4.65
CA PHE A 78 9.05 -5.31 3.96
C PHE A 78 7.89 -5.95 4.73
N PRO A 79 7.97 -7.22 5.16
CA PRO A 79 6.93 -7.81 6.01
C PRO A 79 6.67 -7.00 7.27
N ALA A 80 7.70 -6.49 7.94
CA ALA A 80 7.56 -5.67 9.13
C ALA A 80 6.84 -4.34 8.85
N ALA A 81 7.18 -3.66 7.75
CA ALA A 81 6.52 -2.43 7.34
C ALA A 81 5.04 -2.65 7.04
N PHE A 82 4.69 -3.70 6.26
CA PHE A 82 3.29 -4.04 5.98
C PHE A 82 2.54 -4.42 7.27
N PHE A 83 3.17 -5.13 8.18
CA PHE A 83 2.56 -5.46 9.47
C PHE A 83 2.29 -4.20 10.31
N ALA A 84 3.24 -3.27 10.36
CA ALA A 84 3.08 -1.99 11.04
C ALA A 84 1.91 -1.16 10.45
N LEU A 85 1.77 -1.14 9.12
CA LEU A 85 0.66 -0.48 8.44
C LEU A 85 -0.69 -1.18 8.70
N LEU A 86 -0.70 -2.50 8.88
CA LEU A 86 -1.90 -3.26 9.16
C LEU A 86 -2.42 -3.06 10.58
N LEU A 87 -1.53 -2.93 11.58
CA LEU A 87 -1.89 -2.86 13.00
C LEU A 87 -2.98 -1.83 13.32
N PRO A 88 -2.92 -0.57 12.88
CA PRO A 88 -3.96 0.43 13.15
C PRO A 88 -5.33 0.05 12.59
N HIS A 89 -5.37 -0.79 11.55
CA HIS A 89 -6.61 -1.23 10.92
C HIS A 89 -7.27 -2.41 11.64
N LEU A 90 -6.55 -3.10 12.54
CA LEU A 90 -7.05 -4.26 13.28
C LEU A 90 -7.89 -3.91 14.52
N ASN A 91 -8.18 -2.65 14.76
CA ASN A 91 -8.96 -2.19 15.93
C ASN A 91 -10.42 -2.67 15.93
N LYS A 92 -11.00 -2.96 14.76
CA LYS A 92 -12.37 -3.48 14.64
C LYS A 92 -12.36 -5.00 14.53
N ARG A 93 -13.22 -5.69 15.30
CA ARG A 93 -13.34 -7.16 15.26
C ARG A 93 -13.54 -7.72 13.84
N GLU A 94 -14.24 -6.98 12.99
CA GLU A 94 -14.50 -7.39 11.61
C GLU A 94 -13.25 -7.38 10.75
N LYS A 95 -12.47 -6.30 10.81
CA LYS A 95 -11.22 -6.16 10.09
C LYS A 95 -10.19 -7.21 10.55
N ARG A 96 -10.13 -7.46 11.86
CA ARG A 96 -9.27 -8.48 12.44
C ARG A 96 -9.63 -9.89 11.94
N ARG A 97 -10.93 -10.22 11.85
CA ARG A 97 -11.39 -11.49 11.29
C ARG A 97 -11.00 -11.65 9.81
N SER A 98 -11.23 -10.61 9.00
CA SER A 98 -10.82 -10.63 7.58
C SER A 98 -9.31 -10.82 7.43
N ALA A 99 -8.51 -10.16 8.26
CA ALA A 99 -7.07 -10.33 8.27
C ALA A 99 -6.65 -11.77 8.64
N PHE A 100 -7.27 -12.37 9.66
CA PHE A 100 -7.00 -13.76 10.04
C PHE A 100 -7.42 -14.75 8.96
N ILE A 101 -8.57 -14.56 8.31
CA ILE A 101 -9.02 -15.42 7.20
C ILE A 101 -8.03 -15.31 6.04
N GLY A 102 -7.66 -14.09 5.65
CA GLY A 102 -6.67 -13.87 4.59
C GLY A 102 -5.32 -14.52 4.92
N ALA A 103 -4.84 -14.35 6.14
CA ALA A 103 -3.58 -14.97 6.61
C ALA A 103 -3.65 -16.50 6.59
N ALA A 104 -4.75 -17.10 7.04
CA ALA A 104 -4.95 -18.55 7.02
C ALA A 104 -4.97 -19.10 5.59
N ILE A 105 -5.68 -18.43 4.68
CA ILE A 105 -5.69 -18.79 3.25
C ILE A 105 -4.29 -18.69 2.65
N ALA A 106 -3.56 -17.61 2.93
CA ALA A 106 -2.20 -17.45 2.45
C ALA A 106 -1.28 -18.56 2.95
N MET A 107 -1.31 -18.87 4.25
CA MET A 107 -0.47 -19.92 4.85
C MET A 107 -0.72 -21.30 4.23
N VAL A 108 -1.97 -21.65 3.94
CA VAL A 108 -2.31 -22.92 3.29
C VAL A 108 -1.90 -22.90 1.81
N ALA A 109 -1.99 -21.77 1.15
CA ALA A 109 -1.72 -21.64 -0.28
C ALA A 109 -0.22 -21.55 -0.61
N ILE A 110 0.63 -21.01 0.28
CA ILE A 110 2.07 -20.82 0.06
C ILE A 110 2.79 -22.11 -0.36
N PRO A 111 2.62 -23.27 0.31
CA PRO A 111 3.34 -24.49 -0.05
C PRO A 111 2.88 -25.15 -1.35
N VAL A 112 1.70 -24.75 -1.88
CA VAL A 112 1.06 -25.46 -3.00
C VAL A 112 1.06 -24.63 -4.29
N LEU A 113 1.11 -23.29 -4.17
CA LEU A 113 0.92 -22.39 -5.30
C LEU A 113 2.19 -21.58 -5.62
N PRO A 114 2.39 -21.22 -6.90
CA PRO A 114 3.47 -20.32 -7.31
C PRO A 114 3.39 -18.96 -6.62
N SER A 115 4.53 -18.30 -6.49
CA SER A 115 4.67 -16.99 -5.86
C SER A 115 3.66 -15.97 -6.41
N GLY A 116 3.02 -15.23 -5.52
CA GLY A 116 2.00 -14.21 -5.84
C GLY A 116 0.56 -14.72 -5.80
N LEU A 117 0.25 -15.94 -6.22
CA LEU A 117 -1.12 -16.48 -6.17
C LEU A 117 -1.69 -16.59 -4.74
N PRO A 118 -0.92 -17.00 -3.72
CA PRO A 118 -1.40 -17.02 -2.33
C PRO A 118 -1.92 -15.66 -1.84
N VAL A 119 -1.25 -14.57 -2.23
CA VAL A 119 -1.65 -13.21 -1.85
C VAL A 119 -2.97 -12.81 -2.51
N VAL A 120 -3.13 -13.13 -3.80
CA VAL A 120 -4.37 -12.86 -4.55
C VAL A 120 -5.55 -13.63 -3.94
N LEU A 121 -5.36 -14.92 -3.65
CA LEU A 121 -6.41 -15.73 -3.01
C LEU A 121 -6.76 -15.25 -1.61
N ALA A 122 -5.77 -14.85 -0.82
CA ALA A 122 -5.99 -14.27 0.50
C ALA A 122 -6.83 -12.98 0.42
N GLY A 123 -6.55 -12.13 -0.57
CA GLY A 123 -7.32 -10.91 -0.83
C GLY A 123 -8.78 -11.21 -1.21
N PHE A 124 -9.01 -12.14 -2.12
CA PHE A 124 -10.37 -12.59 -2.47
C PHE A 124 -11.12 -13.18 -1.28
N GLY A 125 -10.47 -14.04 -0.49
CA GLY A 125 -11.06 -14.65 0.70
C GLY A 125 -11.47 -13.60 1.74
N ALA A 126 -10.64 -12.58 1.96
CA ALA A 126 -10.95 -11.49 2.86
C ALA A 126 -12.17 -10.66 2.39
N VAL A 127 -12.27 -10.38 1.08
CA VAL A 127 -13.41 -9.65 0.48
C VAL A 127 -14.71 -10.45 0.58
N VAL A 128 -14.67 -11.74 0.25
CA VAL A 128 -15.84 -12.63 0.35
C VAL A 128 -16.30 -12.76 1.79
N GLY A 129 -15.37 -12.93 2.73
CA GLY A 129 -15.66 -12.99 4.17
C GLY A 129 -16.30 -11.70 4.71
N ALA A 130 -15.88 -10.54 4.20
CA ALA A 130 -16.49 -9.26 4.55
C ALA A 130 -17.90 -9.10 3.98
N ARG A 131 -18.15 -9.50 2.72
CA ARG A 131 -19.47 -9.37 2.04
C ARG A 131 -20.54 -10.33 2.59
N ALA A 132 -20.17 -11.53 2.95
CA ALA A 132 -21.12 -12.52 3.48
C ALA A 132 -21.83 -12.04 4.75
N ARG A 133 -21.26 -11.10 5.47
CA ARG A 133 -21.79 -10.58 6.73
C ARG A 133 -22.68 -9.35 6.56
N THR A 134 -22.42 -8.51 5.57
CA THR A 134 -23.30 -7.35 5.29
C THR A 134 -24.71 -7.83 4.92
N LYS A 135 -24.82 -8.98 4.26
CA LYS A 135 -26.11 -9.62 3.96
C LYS A 135 -26.85 -10.15 5.20
N ARG A 136 -26.15 -10.56 6.26
CA ARG A 136 -26.77 -11.06 7.50
C ARG A 136 -27.26 -9.95 8.44
N GLN A 137 -26.63 -8.78 8.40
CA GLN A 137 -27.03 -7.63 9.21
C GLN A 137 -28.20 -6.84 8.63
N GLY A 138 -28.50 -6.97 7.34
CA GLY A 138 -29.67 -6.36 6.71
C GLY A 138 -30.96 -7.20 6.78
N GLN A 139 -30.96 -8.36 7.47
CA GLN A 139 -32.09 -9.27 7.63
C GLN A 139 -32.63 -9.34 9.07
N ASN A 140 -32.07 -8.55 9.99
CA ASN A 140 -32.56 -8.33 11.34
C ASN A 140 -32.92 -6.85 11.51
#